data_5b869d4112f2588c0088b7ff3163007b
#
_entry.id   5b869d4112f2588c0088b7ff3163007b
#
_cell.length_a   1.000
_cell.length_b   1.000
_cell.length_c   1.000
_cell.angle_alpha   90.00
_cell.angle_beta   90.00
_cell.angle_gamma   90.00
#
_symmetry.space_group_name_H-M   'P 1'
#
loop_
_entity.id
_entity.type
_entity.pdbx_description
1 polymer ?
#
loop_
_entity_poly.entity_id
_entity_poly.type
_entity_poly.pdbx_seq_one_letter_code
_entity_poly.pdbx_strand_id
1 'polypeptide(L)'
;MKAIFLLYVSLASSLLLISGSNTAHAQQLNLSQSINQAGLQRMLSQRMAKNYILLSQEIDTQSAANELDESSALFEENLFKLNASISNTDSKLALKKLKQSWYGFRQFVLSDANVQQTAQVVHRSTLLLKSAHALVLSLERSSRAQSDHLINVSGRQRMLSQRLAMLYYASNSGIEEKKFQQEMHKTSRQFGQALTKLLAAKENNSEINEALEEVNNQWSFYKTKFNGSNKGRFSPKTIQVVSESLLKEMNRITKLYEIESMAQAKYSTWIKPAN
;
A
#
# COMPACT_ATOMS: atom_id res chain seq x y z
N MET A 1 -21.57 2.03 84.26
CA MET A 1 -20.91 1.08 83.36
C MET A 1 -21.97 0.69 82.33
N LYS A 2 -21.89 1.26 81.16
CA LYS A 2 -22.79 0.96 80.03
C LYS A 2 -21.95 0.41 78.90
N ALA A 3 -22.15 -0.86 78.53
CA ALA A 3 -21.49 -1.52 77.43
C ALA A 3 -22.24 -1.15 76.15
N ILE A 4 -21.53 -0.63 75.15
CA ILE A 4 -22.02 -0.32 73.79
C ILE A 4 -21.64 -1.50 72.89
N PHE A 5 -22.69 -2.19 72.37
CA PHE A 5 -22.58 -3.25 71.40
C PHE A 5 -22.49 -2.59 69.98
N LEU A 6 -21.38 -2.75 69.30
CA LEU A 6 -21.17 -2.34 67.93
C LEU A 6 -21.55 -3.52 67.00
N LEU A 7 -22.66 -3.34 66.25
CA LEU A 7 -23.06 -4.26 65.18
C LEU A 7 -22.25 -3.96 63.91
N TYR A 8 -21.41 -4.90 63.47
CA TYR A 8 -20.78 -4.85 62.14
C TYR A 8 -21.73 -5.47 61.12
N VAL A 9 -22.30 -4.63 60.26
CA VAL A 9 -23.03 -5.07 59.07
C VAL A 9 -21.99 -5.20 57.96
N SER A 10 -21.65 -6.42 57.58
CA SER A 10 -20.80 -6.71 56.41
C SER A 10 -21.65 -6.67 55.16
N LEU A 11 -21.49 -5.60 54.37
CA LEU A 11 -22.05 -5.47 53.03
C LEU A 11 -21.12 -6.19 52.05
N ALA A 12 -21.46 -7.42 51.66
CA ALA A 12 -20.77 -8.16 50.62
C ALA A 12 -21.23 -7.62 49.26
N SER A 13 -20.43 -6.69 48.70
CA SER A 13 -20.63 -6.22 47.31
C SER A 13 -20.06 -7.25 46.36
N SER A 14 -20.94 -8.11 45.79
CA SER A 14 -20.57 -9.00 44.67
C SER A 14 -20.35 -8.18 43.41
N LEU A 15 -19.08 -7.87 43.12
CA LEU A 15 -18.66 -7.28 41.83
C LEU A 15 -18.75 -8.37 40.76
N LEU A 16 -19.83 -8.40 40.00
CA LEU A 16 -19.94 -9.17 38.78
C LEU A 16 -19.01 -8.56 37.72
N LEU A 17 -17.80 -9.09 37.62
CA LEU A 17 -16.91 -8.84 36.47
C LEU A 17 -17.55 -9.46 35.22
N ILE A 18 -18.36 -8.67 34.51
CA ILE A 18 -18.73 -8.99 33.13
C ILE A 18 -17.48 -8.86 32.29
N SER A 19 -16.71 -9.93 32.18
CA SER A 19 -15.66 -10.07 31.17
C SER A 19 -16.31 -10.17 29.80
N GLY A 20 -16.71 -9.02 29.26
CA GLY A 20 -17.05 -8.90 27.85
C GLY A 20 -15.80 -9.21 27.03
N SER A 21 -15.64 -10.46 26.60
CA SER A 21 -14.68 -10.82 25.59
C SER A 21 -15.09 -10.11 24.29
N ASN A 22 -14.61 -8.86 24.13
CA ASN A 22 -14.56 -8.22 22.83
C ASN A 22 -13.58 -9.02 21.99
N THR A 23 -14.02 -10.15 21.44
CA THR A 23 -13.36 -10.73 20.29
C THR A 23 -13.51 -9.71 19.17
N ALA A 24 -12.47 -8.91 18.98
CA ALA A 24 -12.34 -8.07 17.79
C ALA A 24 -12.35 -9.03 16.59
N HIS A 25 -13.54 -9.34 16.07
CA HIS A 25 -13.69 -10.01 14.79
C HIS A 25 -13.05 -9.07 13.77
N ALA A 26 -11.87 -9.43 13.28
CA ALA A 26 -11.26 -8.75 12.13
C ALA A 26 -12.31 -8.77 11.02
N GLN A 27 -12.80 -7.60 10.63
CA GLN A 27 -13.83 -7.47 9.60
C GLN A 27 -13.32 -8.18 8.34
N GLN A 28 -14.00 -9.24 7.92
CA GLN A 28 -13.63 -10.02 6.74
C GLN A 28 -13.76 -9.13 5.51
N LEU A 29 -12.66 -8.97 4.77
CA LEU A 29 -12.63 -8.18 3.54
C LEU A 29 -13.43 -8.89 2.44
N ASN A 30 -14.21 -8.14 1.67
CA ASN A 30 -14.73 -8.63 0.40
C ASN A 30 -13.64 -8.71 -0.67
N LEU A 31 -13.97 -9.19 -1.88
CA LEU A 31 -12.98 -9.40 -2.94
C LEU A 31 -12.32 -8.08 -3.40
N SER A 32 -13.11 -7.02 -3.63
CA SER A 32 -12.61 -5.70 -4.04
C SER A 32 -11.68 -5.10 -2.99
N GLN A 33 -12.05 -5.19 -1.72
CA GLN A 33 -11.20 -4.79 -0.59
C GLN A 33 -9.92 -5.62 -0.51
N SER A 34 -10.02 -6.94 -0.76
CA SER A 34 -8.85 -7.82 -0.78
C SER A 34 -7.88 -7.47 -1.91
N ILE A 35 -8.39 -7.12 -3.10
CA ILE A 35 -7.58 -6.65 -4.24
C ILE A 35 -6.88 -5.33 -3.87
N ASN A 36 -7.59 -4.38 -3.27
CA ASN A 36 -7.02 -3.11 -2.82
C ASN A 36 -5.92 -3.31 -1.76
N GLN A 37 -6.18 -4.14 -0.73
CA GLN A 37 -5.20 -4.41 0.34
C GLN A 37 -3.97 -5.18 -0.19
N ALA A 38 -4.16 -6.16 -1.09
CA ALA A 38 -3.05 -6.81 -1.75
C ALA A 38 -2.27 -5.83 -2.65
N GLY A 39 -2.97 -4.89 -3.30
CA GLY A 39 -2.36 -3.79 -4.05
C GLY A 39 -1.50 -2.87 -3.18
N LEU A 40 -1.92 -2.61 -1.94
CA LEU A 40 -1.18 -1.80 -0.98
C LEU A 40 0.17 -2.45 -0.61
N GLN A 41 0.25 -3.78 -0.53
CA GLN A 41 1.51 -4.48 -0.28
C GLN A 41 2.58 -4.19 -1.36
N ARG A 42 2.16 -4.00 -2.63
CA ARG A 42 3.08 -3.58 -3.71
C ARG A 42 3.70 -2.22 -3.42
N MET A 43 2.88 -1.26 -2.99
CA MET A 43 3.32 0.10 -2.67
C MET A 43 4.25 0.10 -1.46
N LEU A 44 3.86 -0.57 -0.38
CA LEU A 44 4.64 -0.65 0.85
C LEU A 44 6.02 -1.25 0.62
N SER A 45 6.15 -2.27 -0.26
CA SER A 45 7.45 -2.85 -0.61
C SER A 45 8.42 -1.82 -1.19
N GLN A 46 7.93 -0.87 -2.00
CA GLN A 46 8.75 0.17 -2.61
C GLN A 46 9.00 1.35 -1.66
N ARG A 47 8.00 1.69 -0.82
CA ARG A 47 8.12 2.75 0.19
C ARG A 47 9.17 2.40 1.25
N MET A 48 9.17 1.17 1.74
CA MET A 48 10.19 0.70 2.70
C MET A 48 11.61 0.76 2.09
N ALA A 49 11.78 0.31 0.85
CA ALA A 49 13.07 0.41 0.17
C ALA A 49 13.51 1.87 -0.07
N LYS A 50 12.57 2.77 -0.41
CA LYS A 50 12.81 4.22 -0.51
C LYS A 50 13.38 4.75 0.81
N ASN A 51 12.72 4.44 1.92
CA ASN A 51 13.11 4.96 3.23
C ASN A 51 14.44 4.37 3.72
N TYR A 52 14.71 3.09 3.47
CA TYR A 52 16.04 2.51 3.71
C TYR A 52 17.16 3.27 2.97
N ILE A 53 16.92 3.63 1.69
CA ILE A 53 17.89 4.38 0.90
C ILE A 53 18.07 5.80 1.43
N LEU A 54 16.98 6.47 1.85
CA LEU A 54 17.05 7.80 2.48
C LEU A 54 17.87 7.76 3.78
N LEU A 55 17.64 6.77 4.64
CA LEU A 55 18.42 6.53 5.86
C LEU A 55 19.89 6.31 5.55
N SER A 56 20.21 5.49 4.54
CA SER A 56 21.59 5.18 4.16
C SER A 56 22.36 6.37 3.59
N GLN A 57 21.65 7.40 3.12
CA GLN A 57 22.21 8.65 2.58
C GLN A 57 22.05 9.83 3.54
N GLU A 58 21.60 9.59 4.76
CA GLU A 58 21.35 10.60 5.79
C GLU A 58 20.41 11.73 5.34
N ILE A 59 19.41 11.40 4.49
CA ILE A 59 18.42 12.34 3.98
C ILE A 59 17.14 12.22 4.80
N ASP A 60 16.73 13.30 5.49
CA ASP A 60 15.48 13.38 6.29
C ASP A 60 15.26 12.13 7.17
N THR A 61 16.29 11.78 7.92
CA THR A 61 16.41 10.49 8.62
C THR A 61 15.26 10.23 9.60
N GLN A 62 14.78 11.26 10.30
CA GLN A 62 13.68 11.10 11.24
C GLN A 62 12.37 10.72 10.52
N SER A 63 12.04 11.42 9.44
CA SER A 63 10.85 11.11 8.64
C SER A 63 10.98 9.74 7.97
N ALA A 64 12.15 9.42 7.42
CA ALA A 64 12.42 8.14 6.77
C ALA A 64 12.31 6.96 7.74
N ALA A 65 12.80 7.10 8.98
CA ALA A 65 12.67 6.06 10.01
C ALA A 65 11.20 5.83 10.39
N ASN A 66 10.47 6.91 10.69
CA ASN A 66 9.05 6.83 11.04
C ASN A 66 8.22 6.18 9.91
N GLU A 67 8.44 6.63 8.66
CA GLU A 67 7.75 6.05 7.49
C GLU A 67 8.11 4.58 7.25
N LEU A 68 9.33 4.15 7.55
CA LEU A 68 9.77 2.76 7.44
C LEU A 68 9.04 1.89 8.46
N ASP A 69 8.98 2.33 9.70
CA ASP A 69 8.30 1.62 10.79
C ASP A 69 6.78 1.51 10.53
N GLU A 70 6.13 2.63 10.18
CA GLU A 70 4.72 2.66 9.80
C GLU A 70 4.41 1.74 8.62
N SER A 71 5.26 1.76 7.58
CA SER A 71 5.09 0.91 6.40
C SER A 71 5.24 -0.56 6.72
N SER A 72 6.16 -0.91 7.62
CA SER A 72 6.39 -2.28 8.07
C SER A 72 5.21 -2.79 8.91
N ALA A 73 4.73 -1.99 9.86
CA ALA A 73 3.56 -2.32 10.68
C ALA A 73 2.31 -2.51 9.82
N LEU A 74 2.05 -1.58 8.89
CA LEU A 74 0.91 -1.64 7.97
C LEU A 74 1.00 -2.85 7.03
N PHE A 75 2.20 -3.23 6.60
CA PHE A 75 2.41 -4.43 5.78
C PHE A 75 1.98 -5.69 6.54
N GLU A 76 2.36 -5.84 7.80
CA GLU A 76 2.01 -6.98 8.65
C GLU A 76 0.51 -7.00 8.97
N GLU A 77 -0.07 -5.86 9.32
CA GLU A 77 -1.51 -5.74 9.56
C GLU A 77 -2.33 -6.18 8.33
N ASN A 78 -1.92 -5.74 7.14
CA ASN A 78 -2.58 -6.14 5.90
C ASN A 78 -2.40 -7.64 5.58
N LEU A 79 -1.24 -8.23 5.87
CA LEU A 79 -1.07 -9.68 5.76
C LEU A 79 -2.04 -10.45 6.66
N PHE A 80 -2.27 -9.96 7.87
CA PHE A 80 -3.24 -10.56 8.79
C PHE A 80 -4.66 -10.48 8.24
N LYS A 81 -5.11 -9.29 7.79
CA LYS A 81 -6.45 -9.08 7.20
C LYS A 81 -6.67 -9.96 5.96
N LEU A 82 -5.68 -10.01 5.06
CA LEU A 82 -5.73 -10.85 3.85
C LEU A 82 -5.80 -12.33 4.20
N ASN A 83 -5.07 -12.78 5.23
CA ASN A 83 -5.10 -14.17 5.67
C ASN A 83 -6.47 -14.61 6.21
N ALA A 84 -7.17 -13.69 6.90
CA ALA A 84 -8.51 -13.95 7.41
C ALA A 84 -9.59 -13.96 6.30
N SER A 85 -9.34 -13.30 5.18
CA SER A 85 -10.36 -13.02 4.15
C SER A 85 -10.24 -13.90 2.91
N ILE A 86 -9.03 -14.39 2.57
CA ILE A 86 -8.80 -15.19 1.35
C ILE A 86 -9.19 -16.63 1.56
N SER A 87 -10.15 -17.13 0.75
CA SER A 87 -10.67 -18.49 0.83
C SER A 87 -10.16 -19.42 -0.30
N ASN A 88 -9.98 -18.89 -1.53
CA ASN A 88 -9.60 -19.71 -2.69
C ASN A 88 -8.14 -20.20 -2.62
N THR A 89 -7.90 -21.40 -3.13
CA THR A 89 -6.62 -22.11 -3.03
C THR A 89 -5.46 -21.35 -3.69
N ASP A 90 -5.66 -20.80 -4.89
CA ASP A 90 -4.61 -20.11 -5.65
C ASP A 90 -4.14 -18.85 -4.93
N SER A 91 -5.08 -18.07 -4.41
CA SER A 91 -4.75 -16.86 -3.65
C SER A 91 -4.14 -17.19 -2.29
N LYS A 92 -4.54 -18.29 -1.63
CA LYS A 92 -3.84 -18.80 -0.43
C LYS A 92 -2.39 -19.16 -0.70
N LEU A 93 -2.13 -19.82 -1.83
CA LEU A 93 -0.76 -20.15 -2.24
C LEU A 93 0.06 -18.92 -2.56
N ALA A 94 -0.52 -17.94 -3.27
CA ALA A 94 0.13 -16.64 -3.55
C ALA A 94 0.41 -15.87 -2.26
N LEU A 95 -0.53 -15.83 -1.30
CA LEU A 95 -0.34 -15.20 0.01
C LEU A 95 0.78 -15.89 0.82
N LYS A 96 0.86 -17.22 0.79
CA LYS A 96 1.96 -17.97 1.44
C LYS A 96 3.32 -17.55 0.88
N LYS A 97 3.45 -17.44 -0.45
CA LYS A 97 4.68 -16.97 -1.11
C LYS A 97 5.01 -15.51 -0.74
N LEU A 98 4.00 -14.64 -0.65
CA LEU A 98 4.18 -13.25 -0.21
C LEU A 98 4.72 -13.18 1.23
N LYS A 99 4.16 -13.97 2.15
CA LYS A 99 4.64 -14.06 3.54
C LYS A 99 6.11 -14.52 3.62
N GLN A 100 6.49 -15.51 2.83
CA GLN A 100 7.88 -15.99 2.75
C GLN A 100 8.82 -14.89 2.24
N SER A 101 8.43 -14.18 1.17
CA SER A 101 9.21 -13.06 0.61
C SER A 101 9.31 -11.90 1.61
N TRP A 102 8.25 -11.62 2.36
CA TRP A 102 8.23 -10.60 3.40
C TRP A 102 9.24 -10.89 4.51
N TYR A 103 9.28 -12.12 5.00
CA TYR A 103 10.15 -12.50 6.10
C TYR A 103 11.64 -12.16 5.81
N GLY A 104 12.14 -12.56 4.64
CA GLY A 104 13.51 -12.25 4.24
C GLY A 104 13.76 -10.77 3.93
N PHE A 105 12.77 -10.05 3.41
CA PHE A 105 12.88 -8.62 3.17
C PHE A 105 12.85 -7.82 4.47
N ARG A 106 11.96 -8.18 5.41
CA ARG A 106 11.83 -7.51 6.71
C ARG A 106 13.13 -7.49 7.49
N GLN A 107 13.78 -8.64 7.61
CA GLN A 107 15.07 -8.73 8.32
C GLN A 107 16.12 -7.81 7.73
N PHE A 108 16.13 -7.67 6.40
CA PHE A 108 17.08 -6.83 5.69
C PHE A 108 16.76 -5.34 5.82
N VAL A 109 15.50 -4.95 5.58
CA VAL A 109 15.10 -3.54 5.50
C VAL A 109 15.07 -2.85 6.87
N LEU A 110 14.95 -3.62 7.95
CA LEU A 110 15.01 -3.13 9.33
C LEU A 110 16.41 -3.24 9.97
N SER A 111 17.44 -3.69 9.23
CA SER A 111 18.83 -3.60 9.67
C SER A 111 19.41 -2.21 9.45
N ASP A 112 20.57 -1.93 10.03
CA ASP A 112 21.27 -0.68 9.84
C ASP A 112 21.45 -0.36 8.35
N ALA A 113 21.00 0.84 7.96
CA ALA A 113 21.03 1.25 6.56
C ALA A 113 22.44 1.57 6.10
N ASN A 114 22.84 1.00 4.95
CA ASN A 114 24.16 1.17 4.36
C ASN A 114 24.03 1.46 2.85
N VAL A 115 24.67 2.55 2.39
CA VAL A 115 24.63 2.98 0.99
C VAL A 115 25.18 1.92 0.03
N GLN A 116 26.16 1.11 0.45
CA GLN A 116 26.70 0.01 -0.35
C GLN A 116 25.68 -1.09 -0.63
N GLN A 117 24.61 -1.14 0.15
CA GLN A 117 23.51 -2.10 0.01
C GLN A 117 22.35 -1.57 -0.84
N THR A 118 22.47 -0.38 -1.45
CA THR A 118 21.42 0.23 -2.29
C THR A 118 20.92 -0.73 -3.38
N ALA A 119 21.82 -1.37 -4.13
CA ALA A 119 21.43 -2.33 -5.17
C ALA A 119 20.69 -3.54 -4.58
N GLN A 120 21.09 -3.99 -3.41
CA GLN A 120 20.50 -5.15 -2.75
C GLN A 120 19.08 -4.85 -2.22
N VAL A 121 18.84 -3.68 -1.60
CA VAL A 121 17.49 -3.31 -1.13
C VAL A 121 16.54 -3.13 -2.31
N VAL A 122 16.98 -2.51 -3.41
CA VAL A 122 16.16 -2.39 -4.64
C VAL A 122 15.81 -3.76 -5.21
N HIS A 123 16.79 -4.67 -5.27
CA HIS A 123 16.55 -6.04 -5.75
C HIS A 123 15.56 -6.80 -4.86
N ARG A 124 15.75 -6.80 -3.54
CA ARG A 124 14.89 -7.49 -2.57
C ARG A 124 13.46 -6.92 -2.57
N SER A 125 13.32 -5.60 -2.62
CA SER A 125 12.01 -4.96 -2.74
C SER A 125 11.28 -5.33 -4.03
N THR A 126 12.03 -5.53 -5.12
CA THR A 126 11.47 -5.99 -6.42
C THR A 126 10.99 -7.44 -6.34
N LEU A 127 11.66 -8.32 -5.60
CA LEU A 127 11.19 -9.70 -5.36
C LEU A 127 9.91 -9.71 -4.53
N LEU A 128 9.87 -8.91 -3.46
CA LEU A 128 8.66 -8.75 -2.64
C LEU A 128 7.49 -8.17 -3.45
N LEU A 129 7.75 -7.15 -4.29
CA LEU A 129 6.78 -6.59 -5.23
C LEU A 129 6.21 -7.66 -6.18
N LYS A 130 7.05 -8.55 -6.73
CA LYS A 130 6.60 -9.64 -7.61
C LYS A 130 5.64 -10.59 -6.88
N SER A 131 5.95 -10.95 -5.65
CA SER A 131 5.09 -11.81 -4.82
C SER A 131 3.76 -11.13 -4.48
N ALA A 132 3.77 -9.83 -4.13
CA ALA A 132 2.56 -9.05 -3.90
C ALA A 132 1.72 -8.90 -5.18
N HIS A 133 2.36 -8.70 -6.32
CA HIS A 133 1.67 -8.62 -7.62
C HIS A 133 1.01 -9.94 -8.02
N ALA A 134 1.66 -11.08 -7.76
CA ALA A 134 1.08 -12.39 -8.01
C ALA A 134 -0.19 -12.63 -7.17
N LEU A 135 -0.22 -12.15 -5.92
CA LEU A 135 -1.42 -12.21 -5.10
C LEU A 135 -2.55 -11.35 -5.67
N VAL A 136 -2.26 -10.10 -6.07
CA VAL A 136 -3.28 -9.21 -6.71
C VAL A 136 -3.87 -9.87 -7.94
N LEU A 137 -3.03 -10.42 -8.84
CA LEU A 137 -3.50 -11.08 -10.06
C LEU A 137 -4.32 -12.35 -9.76
N SER A 138 -3.99 -13.08 -8.70
CA SER A 138 -4.76 -14.25 -8.29
C SER A 138 -6.16 -13.86 -7.78
N LEU A 139 -6.27 -12.77 -7.01
CA LEU A 139 -7.54 -12.24 -6.55
C LEU A 139 -8.37 -11.66 -7.70
N GLU A 140 -7.76 -10.86 -8.58
CA GLU A 140 -8.41 -10.25 -9.74
C GLU A 140 -9.02 -11.32 -10.67
N ARG A 141 -8.31 -12.43 -10.93
CA ARG A 141 -8.86 -13.55 -11.73
C ARG A 141 -10.12 -14.19 -11.12
N SER A 142 -10.33 -14.04 -9.84
CA SER A 142 -11.54 -14.52 -9.15
C SER A 142 -12.70 -13.55 -9.28
N SER A 143 -12.46 -12.33 -9.78
CA SER A 143 -13.47 -11.30 -10.01
C SER A 143 -14.01 -11.36 -11.43
N ARG A 144 -15.30 -10.99 -11.58
CA ARG A 144 -15.97 -10.76 -12.85
C ARG A 144 -16.27 -9.27 -13.09
N ALA A 145 -15.97 -8.41 -12.12
CA ALA A 145 -16.27 -6.99 -12.17
C ALA A 145 -15.13 -6.22 -12.83
N GLN A 146 -15.43 -5.41 -13.86
CA GLN A 146 -14.46 -4.53 -14.50
C GLN A 146 -13.89 -3.49 -13.54
N SER A 147 -14.70 -3.03 -12.59
CA SER A 147 -14.28 -2.12 -11.52
C SER A 147 -13.12 -2.69 -10.67
N ASP A 148 -13.07 -4.01 -10.44
CA ASP A 148 -11.96 -4.64 -9.73
C ASP A 148 -10.64 -4.58 -10.52
N HIS A 149 -10.71 -4.60 -11.86
CA HIS A 149 -9.55 -4.31 -12.71
C HIS A 149 -9.05 -2.87 -12.53
N LEU A 150 -9.96 -1.90 -12.43
CA LEU A 150 -9.58 -0.49 -12.19
C LEU A 150 -8.98 -0.28 -10.79
N ILE A 151 -9.44 -1.01 -9.77
CA ILE A 151 -8.78 -1.05 -8.45
C ILE A 151 -7.34 -1.54 -8.58
N ASN A 152 -7.08 -2.59 -9.36
CA ASN A 152 -5.73 -3.10 -9.60
C ASN A 152 -4.86 -2.07 -10.34
N VAL A 153 -5.38 -1.44 -11.42
CA VAL A 153 -4.62 -0.46 -12.23
C VAL A 153 -4.31 0.80 -11.43
N SER A 154 -5.30 1.38 -10.74
CA SER A 154 -5.11 2.57 -9.89
C SER A 154 -4.21 2.26 -8.69
N GLY A 155 -4.41 1.11 -8.04
CA GLY A 155 -3.54 0.65 -6.96
C GLY A 155 -2.09 0.42 -7.40
N ARG A 156 -1.84 0.10 -8.67
CA ARG A 156 -0.49 0.02 -9.23
C ARG A 156 0.17 1.39 -9.35
N GLN A 157 -0.59 2.45 -9.61
CA GLN A 157 -0.06 3.82 -9.66
C GLN A 157 0.53 4.26 -8.30
N ARG A 158 -0.09 3.87 -7.18
CA ARG A 158 0.48 4.07 -5.83
C ARG A 158 1.89 3.49 -5.72
N MET A 159 2.06 2.26 -6.20
CA MET A 159 3.36 1.58 -6.19
C MET A 159 4.36 2.30 -7.11
N LEU A 160 3.92 2.71 -8.31
CA LEU A 160 4.80 3.35 -9.29
C LEU A 160 5.29 4.72 -8.79
N SER A 161 4.47 5.50 -8.05
CA SER A 161 4.90 6.76 -7.45
C SER A 161 6.04 6.56 -6.44
N GLN A 162 5.92 5.56 -5.55
CA GLN A 162 6.97 5.23 -4.59
C GLN A 162 8.22 4.62 -5.25
N ARG A 163 8.04 3.81 -6.30
CA ARG A 163 9.14 3.26 -7.07
C ARG A 163 9.94 4.34 -7.80
N LEU A 164 9.30 5.37 -8.34
CA LEU A 164 9.98 6.50 -8.96
C LEU A 164 10.88 7.22 -7.96
N ALA A 165 10.39 7.53 -6.77
CA ALA A 165 11.19 8.16 -5.72
C ALA A 165 12.34 7.24 -5.26
N MET A 166 12.07 5.97 -5.00
CA MET A 166 13.09 4.98 -4.64
C MET A 166 14.23 4.94 -5.67
N LEU A 167 13.88 4.83 -6.97
CA LEU A 167 14.86 4.76 -8.04
C LEU A 167 15.61 6.07 -8.24
N TYR A 168 14.98 7.23 -7.98
CA TYR A 168 15.65 8.52 -7.96
C TYR A 168 16.75 8.56 -6.90
N TYR A 169 16.43 8.20 -5.64
CA TYR A 169 17.43 8.17 -4.58
C TYR A 169 18.51 7.11 -4.84
N ALA A 170 18.14 5.94 -5.34
CA ALA A 170 19.09 4.90 -5.73
C ALA A 170 20.05 5.39 -6.83
N SER A 171 19.55 6.13 -7.83
CA SER A 171 20.40 6.67 -8.92
C SER A 171 21.35 7.79 -8.47
N ASN A 172 21.18 8.31 -7.26
CA ASN A 172 22.07 9.33 -6.67
C ASN A 172 22.97 8.75 -5.55
N SER A 173 22.98 7.44 -5.37
CA SER A 173 23.76 6.76 -4.32
C SER A 173 25.23 6.48 -4.70
N GLY A 174 25.63 6.69 -5.95
CA GLY A 174 26.93 6.25 -6.47
C GLY A 174 26.96 4.76 -6.87
N ILE A 175 25.88 4.01 -6.65
CA ILE A 175 25.79 2.57 -6.90
C ILE A 175 24.87 2.29 -8.09
N GLU A 176 25.36 1.61 -9.14
CA GLU A 176 24.57 1.21 -10.34
C GLU A 176 23.70 2.33 -10.95
N GLU A 177 24.13 3.59 -10.91
CA GLU A 177 23.36 4.79 -11.27
C GLU A 177 22.63 4.67 -12.62
N LYS A 178 23.37 4.26 -13.67
CA LYS A 178 22.81 4.13 -15.04
C LYS A 178 21.65 3.12 -15.08
N LYS A 179 21.77 2.02 -14.34
CA LYS A 179 20.73 0.99 -14.27
C LYS A 179 19.48 1.54 -13.59
N PHE A 180 19.64 2.24 -12.47
CA PHE A 180 18.51 2.84 -11.77
C PHE A 180 17.85 3.96 -12.57
N GLN A 181 18.59 4.77 -13.30
CA GLN A 181 18.05 5.75 -14.24
C GLN A 181 17.21 5.08 -15.33
N GLN A 182 17.69 3.99 -15.95
CA GLN A 182 16.94 3.25 -16.96
C GLN A 182 15.62 2.66 -16.39
N GLU A 183 15.67 2.08 -15.20
CA GLU A 183 14.47 1.57 -14.51
C GLU A 183 13.51 2.71 -14.12
N MET A 184 14.00 3.88 -13.74
CA MET A 184 13.20 5.07 -13.46
C MET A 184 12.46 5.55 -14.73
N HIS A 185 13.15 5.64 -15.86
CA HIS A 185 12.53 5.99 -17.15
C HIS A 185 11.44 4.99 -17.57
N LYS A 186 11.68 3.70 -17.37
CA LYS A 186 10.70 2.64 -17.64
C LYS A 186 9.48 2.78 -16.71
N THR A 187 9.73 3.06 -15.43
CA THR A 187 8.67 3.25 -14.42
C THR A 187 7.83 4.50 -14.75
N SER A 188 8.46 5.60 -15.17
CA SER A 188 7.80 6.82 -15.63
C SER A 188 6.87 6.57 -16.81
N ARG A 189 7.33 5.83 -17.84
CA ARG A 189 6.46 5.45 -18.98
C ARG A 189 5.28 4.58 -18.53
N GLN A 190 5.51 3.63 -17.62
CA GLN A 190 4.43 2.78 -17.09
C GLN A 190 3.38 3.58 -16.34
N PHE A 191 3.82 4.57 -15.54
CA PHE A 191 2.90 5.47 -14.84
C PHE A 191 2.02 6.24 -15.82
N GLY A 192 2.61 6.91 -16.80
CA GLY A 192 1.87 7.69 -17.81
C GLY A 192 0.89 6.85 -18.62
N GLN A 193 1.32 5.67 -19.10
CA GLN A 193 0.47 4.76 -19.88
C GLN A 193 -0.74 4.24 -19.07
N ALA A 194 -0.53 3.92 -17.80
CA ALA A 194 -1.62 3.47 -16.94
C ALA A 194 -2.57 4.63 -16.57
N LEU A 195 -2.04 5.84 -16.35
CA LEU A 195 -2.87 7.03 -16.12
C LEU A 195 -3.78 7.34 -17.33
N THR A 196 -3.24 7.27 -18.56
CA THR A 196 -4.05 7.42 -19.79
C THR A 196 -5.19 6.40 -19.84
N LYS A 197 -4.95 5.14 -19.44
CA LYS A 197 -6.01 4.12 -19.39
C LYS A 197 -7.08 4.43 -18.34
N LEU A 198 -6.67 4.93 -17.17
CA LEU A 198 -7.62 5.32 -16.13
C LEU A 198 -8.49 6.51 -16.56
N LEU A 199 -7.90 7.53 -17.19
CA LEU A 199 -8.63 8.68 -17.73
C LEU A 199 -9.67 8.29 -18.82
N ALA A 200 -9.41 7.23 -19.57
CA ALA A 200 -10.30 6.74 -20.62
C ALA A 200 -11.33 5.71 -20.15
N ALA A 201 -11.34 5.35 -18.87
CA ALA A 201 -12.25 4.32 -18.36
C ALA A 201 -13.70 4.82 -18.35
N LYS A 202 -14.62 4.01 -18.91
CA LYS A 202 -16.04 4.34 -19.02
C LYS A 202 -16.78 4.26 -17.68
N GLU A 203 -16.19 3.57 -16.72
CA GLU A 203 -16.68 3.36 -15.37
C GLU A 203 -16.46 4.57 -14.46
N ASN A 204 -15.75 5.59 -14.93
CA ASN A 204 -15.49 6.79 -14.16
C ASN A 204 -16.75 7.61 -13.95
N ASN A 205 -17.04 7.98 -12.72
CA ASN A 205 -17.99 9.04 -12.40
C ASN A 205 -17.28 10.42 -12.39
N SER A 206 -18.03 11.51 -12.12
CA SER A 206 -17.47 12.87 -12.09
C SER A 206 -16.34 13.02 -11.07
N GLU A 207 -16.51 12.47 -9.87
CA GLU A 207 -15.52 12.57 -8.79
C GLU A 207 -14.20 11.86 -9.14
N ILE A 208 -14.29 10.68 -9.77
CA ILE A 208 -13.12 9.94 -10.25
C ILE A 208 -12.42 10.72 -11.38
N ASN A 209 -13.18 11.28 -12.33
CA ASN A 209 -12.61 12.07 -13.41
C ASN A 209 -11.87 13.30 -12.90
N GLU A 210 -12.47 14.07 -12.00
CA GLU A 210 -11.84 15.24 -11.38
C GLU A 210 -10.53 14.86 -10.68
N ALA A 211 -10.55 13.79 -9.87
CA ALA A 211 -9.36 13.31 -9.19
C ALA A 211 -8.26 12.85 -10.16
N LEU A 212 -8.63 12.19 -11.25
CA LEU A 212 -7.68 11.75 -12.28
C LEU A 212 -7.08 12.93 -13.04
N GLU A 213 -7.85 13.99 -13.31
CA GLU A 213 -7.33 15.21 -13.94
C GLU A 213 -6.34 15.95 -13.02
N GLU A 214 -6.56 15.99 -11.72
CA GLU A 214 -5.59 16.52 -10.76
C GLU A 214 -4.26 15.76 -10.84
N VAL A 215 -4.31 14.42 -10.86
CA VAL A 215 -3.11 13.58 -11.03
C VAL A 215 -2.45 13.82 -12.38
N ASN A 216 -3.23 13.96 -13.46
CA ASN A 216 -2.73 14.21 -14.81
C ASN A 216 -1.98 15.55 -14.90
N ASN A 217 -2.52 16.59 -14.29
CA ASN A 217 -1.89 17.91 -14.21
C ASN A 217 -0.57 17.85 -13.44
N GLN A 218 -0.57 17.23 -12.26
CA GLN A 218 0.65 17.03 -11.48
C GLN A 218 1.68 16.19 -12.27
N TRP A 219 1.26 15.07 -12.86
CA TRP A 219 2.12 14.20 -13.63
C TRP A 219 2.72 14.89 -14.85
N SER A 220 1.94 15.68 -15.57
CA SER A 220 2.40 16.43 -16.75
C SER A 220 3.53 17.41 -16.42
N PHE A 221 3.48 18.01 -15.22
CA PHE A 221 4.54 18.88 -14.74
C PHE A 221 5.82 18.10 -14.35
N TYR A 222 5.67 16.94 -13.70
CA TYR A 222 6.81 16.24 -13.11
C TYR A 222 7.42 15.14 -14.01
N LYS A 223 6.69 14.61 -15.00
CA LYS A 223 7.16 13.50 -15.85
C LYS A 223 8.50 13.75 -16.54
N THR A 224 8.74 15.00 -16.97
CA THR A 224 10.01 15.39 -17.62
C THR A 224 11.22 15.21 -16.72
N LYS A 225 11.00 15.27 -15.43
CA LYS A 225 12.01 15.20 -14.38
C LYS A 225 12.48 13.76 -14.14
N PHE A 226 11.58 12.80 -14.35
CA PHE A 226 11.92 11.37 -14.28
C PHE A 226 12.42 10.80 -15.60
N ASN A 227 12.45 11.61 -16.69
CA ASN A 227 12.91 11.18 -18.01
C ASN A 227 14.36 11.57 -18.33
N GLY A 228 15.12 12.05 -17.36
CA GLY A 228 16.58 12.24 -17.51
C GLY A 228 17.05 13.38 -18.41
N SER A 229 16.13 14.15 -19.00
CA SER A 229 16.46 15.24 -19.95
C SER A 229 17.01 16.49 -19.29
N ASN A 230 16.94 16.61 -17.98
CA ASN A 230 17.43 17.76 -17.24
C ASN A 230 18.50 17.36 -16.23
N LYS A 231 19.73 17.80 -16.48
CA LYS A 231 20.80 17.87 -15.47
C LYS A 231 20.50 18.85 -14.32
N GLY A 232 19.27 19.41 -14.28
CA GLY A 232 18.78 20.22 -13.19
C GLY A 232 18.40 19.34 -12.00
N ARG A 233 19.23 19.39 -10.98
CA ARG A 233 19.06 18.67 -9.71
C ARG A 233 17.75 19.04 -9.05
N PHE A 234 16.78 18.12 -9.02
CA PHE A 234 15.74 18.23 -8.01
C PHE A 234 16.37 18.08 -6.63
N SER A 235 15.90 18.91 -5.71
CA SER A 235 16.23 18.62 -4.33
C SER A 235 15.53 17.30 -3.93
N PRO A 236 16.15 16.47 -3.13
CA PRO A 236 15.53 15.25 -2.57
C PRO A 236 14.14 15.54 -2.00
N LYS A 237 13.97 16.68 -1.35
CA LYS A 237 12.69 17.14 -0.79
C LYS A 237 11.59 17.30 -1.85
N THR A 238 11.91 17.81 -3.03
CA THR A 238 10.92 17.95 -4.11
C THR A 238 10.41 16.56 -4.56
N ILE A 239 11.30 15.58 -4.72
CA ILE A 239 10.92 14.22 -5.10
C ILE A 239 10.04 13.56 -4.03
N GLN A 240 10.36 13.78 -2.75
CA GLN A 240 9.53 13.28 -1.64
C GLN A 240 8.12 13.88 -1.70
N VAL A 241 7.99 15.21 -1.77
CA VAL A 241 6.70 15.90 -1.83
C VAL A 241 5.85 15.41 -3.02
N VAL A 242 6.46 15.31 -4.20
CA VAL A 242 5.76 14.86 -5.42
C VAL A 242 5.28 13.42 -5.30
N SER A 243 6.16 12.52 -4.87
CA SER A 243 5.81 11.11 -4.76
C SER A 243 4.73 10.84 -3.72
N GLU A 244 4.74 11.58 -2.60
CA GLU A 244 3.72 11.49 -1.57
C GLU A 244 2.39 12.11 -2.04
N SER A 245 2.42 13.24 -2.77
CA SER A 245 1.22 13.83 -3.36
C SER A 245 0.56 12.88 -4.36
N LEU A 246 1.32 12.31 -5.30
CA LEU A 246 0.81 11.31 -6.25
C LEU A 246 0.29 10.05 -5.53
N LEU A 247 0.96 9.58 -4.48
CA LEU A 247 0.50 8.46 -3.67
C LEU A 247 -0.85 8.76 -3.02
N LYS A 248 -1.00 9.93 -2.39
CA LYS A 248 -2.22 10.35 -1.71
C LYS A 248 -3.41 10.37 -2.67
N GLU A 249 -3.26 11.03 -3.82
CA GLU A 249 -4.35 11.12 -4.81
C GLU A 249 -4.67 9.75 -5.43
N MET A 250 -3.67 8.96 -5.80
CA MET A 250 -3.91 7.61 -6.31
C MET A 250 -4.52 6.67 -5.26
N ASN A 251 -4.27 6.91 -3.97
CA ASN A 251 -4.95 6.19 -2.90
C ASN A 251 -6.43 6.57 -2.81
N ARG A 252 -6.75 7.86 -2.92
CA ARG A 252 -8.14 8.37 -2.99
C ARG A 252 -8.89 7.76 -4.19
N ILE A 253 -8.30 7.82 -5.38
CA ILE A 253 -8.89 7.25 -6.61
C ILE A 253 -9.11 5.74 -6.49
N THR A 254 -8.15 4.99 -5.94
CA THR A 254 -8.31 3.54 -5.74
C THR A 254 -9.47 3.24 -4.78
N LYS A 255 -9.66 4.07 -3.75
CA LYS A 255 -10.78 3.93 -2.82
C LYS A 255 -12.12 4.25 -3.47
N LEU A 256 -12.19 5.23 -4.36
CA LEU A 256 -13.40 5.53 -5.12
C LEU A 256 -13.79 4.35 -6.02
N TYR A 257 -12.84 3.74 -6.75
CA TYR A 257 -13.12 2.52 -7.52
C TYR A 257 -13.57 1.35 -6.64
N GLU A 258 -13.02 1.21 -5.42
CA GLU A 258 -13.48 0.18 -4.48
C GLU A 258 -14.94 0.41 -4.07
N ILE A 259 -15.33 1.65 -3.77
CA ILE A 259 -16.70 2.01 -3.40
C ILE A 259 -17.66 1.71 -4.57
N GLU A 260 -17.31 2.11 -5.80
CA GLU A 260 -18.10 1.83 -7.00
C GLU A 260 -18.28 0.33 -7.23
N SER A 261 -17.22 -0.46 -7.08
CA SER A 261 -17.30 -1.92 -7.22
C SER A 261 -18.25 -2.54 -6.20
N MET A 262 -18.19 -2.07 -4.96
CA MET A 262 -19.09 -2.54 -3.90
C MET A 262 -20.54 -2.16 -4.15
N ALA A 263 -20.81 -0.95 -4.67
CA ALA A 263 -22.14 -0.50 -5.04
C ALA A 263 -22.73 -1.35 -6.17
N GLN A 264 -21.97 -1.60 -7.23
CA GLN A 264 -22.38 -2.46 -8.37
C GLN A 264 -22.69 -3.89 -7.92
N ALA A 265 -21.87 -4.46 -7.03
CA ALA A 265 -22.12 -5.80 -6.46
C ALA A 265 -23.46 -5.86 -5.69
N LYS A 266 -23.77 -4.82 -4.93
CA LYS A 266 -25.05 -4.70 -4.22
C LYS A 266 -26.25 -4.64 -5.17
N TYR A 267 -26.18 -3.81 -6.19
CA TYR A 267 -27.28 -3.69 -7.19
C TYR A 267 -27.52 -5.01 -7.94
N SER A 268 -26.47 -5.74 -8.29
CA SER A 268 -26.61 -7.02 -8.99
C SER A 268 -27.28 -8.12 -8.15
N THR A 269 -27.21 -8.05 -6.82
CA THR A 269 -27.92 -8.98 -5.92
C THR A 269 -29.40 -8.63 -5.74
N TRP A 270 -29.79 -7.36 -5.91
CA TRP A 270 -31.18 -6.90 -5.77
C TRP A 270 -32.03 -7.18 -7.01
N ILE A 271 -31.41 -7.23 -8.21
CA ILE A 271 -32.10 -7.38 -9.51
C ILE A 271 -32.27 -8.87 -9.89
N LYS A 272 -31.68 -9.82 -9.18
CA LYS A 272 -31.95 -11.25 -9.43
C LYS A 272 -33.39 -11.56 -8.99
N PRO A 273 -34.32 -11.92 -9.92
CA PRO A 273 -35.61 -12.41 -9.52
C PRO A 273 -35.43 -13.64 -8.62
N ALA A 274 -36.22 -13.71 -7.56
CA ALA A 274 -36.36 -14.92 -6.76
C ALA A 274 -36.89 -16.03 -7.69
N ASN A 275 -36.05 -17.02 -8.01
CA ASN A 275 -36.49 -18.27 -8.65
C ASN A 275 -37.01 -19.19 -7.58
#